data_b6f6909f2478ccc55756d2575b339009
#
_entry.id   b6f6909f2478ccc55756d2575b339009
#
_cell.length_a   1.000
_cell.length_b   1.000
_cell.length_c   1.000
_cell.angle_alpha   90.00
_cell.angle_beta   90.00
_cell.angle_gamma   90.00
#
_symmetry.space_group_name_H-M   'P 1'
#
loop_
_entity.id
_entity.type
_entity.pdbx_description
1 polymer ?
#
loop_
_entity_poly.entity_id
_entity_poly.type
_entity_poly.pdbx_seq_one_letter_code
_entity_poly.pdbx_strand_id
1 'polypeptide(L)'
;KWEKKIGVKSNEFRIKKMRTKWGTCNTESKRIWLNLELAKKPKECVEYIIVHELIHLLERSHNQRFIKIINQFMPKWRFYRDELNSLPYSHINWGNSTLTNDTKKN
;
A
#
# COMPACT_ATOMS: atom_id res chain seq x y z
N LYS A 1 -5.27 8.73 -11.51
CA LYS A 1 -4.93 7.66 -12.43
C LYS A 1 -5.40 6.30 -11.91
N TRP A 2 -4.85 5.87 -10.80
CA TRP A 2 -5.27 4.60 -10.20
C TRP A 2 -6.66 4.69 -9.60
N GLU A 3 -7.02 5.86 -9.08
CA GLU A 3 -8.36 6.06 -8.54
C GLU A 3 -9.43 5.74 -9.58
N LYS A 4 -9.19 6.20 -10.78
CA LYS A 4 -10.15 5.98 -11.84
C LYS A 4 -10.22 4.51 -12.24
N LYS A 5 -9.07 3.87 -12.32
CA LYS A 5 -9.02 2.45 -12.71
C LYS A 5 -9.69 1.55 -11.67
N ILE A 6 -9.47 1.83 -10.39
CA ILE A 6 -10.01 1.01 -9.32
C ILE A 6 -11.45 1.37 -9.01
N GLY A 7 -11.85 2.58 -9.35
CA GLY A 7 -13.21 3.03 -9.11
C GLY A 7 -13.43 3.58 -7.72
N VAL A 8 -12.40 4.20 -7.14
CA VAL A 8 -12.50 4.80 -5.83
C VAL A 8 -11.96 6.22 -5.88
N LYS A 9 -12.24 6.97 -4.85
CA LYS A 9 -11.75 8.33 -4.77
C LYS A 9 -11.38 8.66 -3.34
N SER A 10 -10.14 9.09 -3.14
CA SER A 10 -9.68 9.54 -1.85
C SER A 10 -10.07 11.01 -1.65
N ASN A 11 -10.30 11.39 -0.40
CA ASN A 11 -10.57 12.78 -0.07
C ASN A 11 -9.28 13.57 0.08
N GLU A 12 -8.23 12.90 0.51
CA GLU A 12 -6.96 13.57 0.76
C GLU A 12 -5.83 12.61 0.47
N PHE A 13 -4.81 13.12 -0.20
CA PHE A 13 -3.65 12.34 -0.57
C PHE A 13 -2.43 13.15 -0.18
N ARG A 14 -1.62 12.63 0.77
CA ARG A 14 -0.48 13.36 1.28
C ARG A 14 0.79 12.55 1.28
N ILE A 15 1.90 13.25 1.13
CA ILE A 15 3.22 12.66 1.27
C ILE A 15 3.76 13.15 2.61
N LYS A 16 4.16 12.21 3.46
CA LYS A 16 4.65 12.54 4.79
C LYS A 16 5.86 11.67 5.13
N LYS A 17 6.71 12.18 5.99
CA LYS A 17 7.79 11.37 6.51
C LYS A 17 7.21 10.47 7.60
N MET A 18 7.34 9.17 7.44
CA MET A 18 6.81 8.22 8.38
C MET A 18 7.90 7.27 8.84
N ARG A 19 7.78 6.77 10.06
CA ARG A 19 8.82 5.95 10.68
C ARG A 19 8.65 4.46 10.41
N THR A 20 7.44 3.98 10.38
CA THR A 20 7.21 2.54 10.41
C THR A 20 6.34 2.00 9.28
N LYS A 21 5.88 2.86 8.39
CA LYS A 21 4.97 2.42 7.34
C LYS A 21 5.33 3.03 6.00
N TRP A 22 5.06 2.31 4.92
CA TRP A 22 5.20 2.86 3.59
C TRP A 22 3.98 3.67 3.18
N GLY A 23 2.82 3.31 3.71
CA GLY A 23 1.60 4.04 3.43
C GLY A 23 0.51 3.71 4.44
N THR A 24 -0.49 4.55 4.51
CA THR A 24 -1.65 4.31 5.36
C THR A 24 -2.91 4.76 4.67
N CYS A 25 -4.02 4.21 5.09
CA CYS A 25 -5.33 4.61 4.59
C CYS A 25 -6.31 4.69 5.76
N ASN A 26 -6.91 5.86 5.94
CA ASN A 26 -8.01 6.00 6.87
C ASN A 26 -9.29 5.86 6.06
N THR A 27 -9.99 4.74 6.28
CA THR A 27 -11.14 4.42 5.44
C THR A 27 -12.34 5.33 5.71
N GLU A 28 -12.45 5.85 6.91
CA GLU A 28 -13.56 6.74 7.23
C GLU A 28 -13.41 8.10 6.60
N SER A 29 -12.23 8.70 6.74
CA SER A 29 -11.98 10.01 6.16
C SER A 29 -11.52 9.92 4.70
N LYS A 30 -11.25 8.70 4.22
CA LYS A 30 -10.74 8.45 2.88
C LYS A 30 -9.44 9.21 2.64
N ARG A 31 -8.59 9.16 3.64
CA ARG A 31 -7.31 9.87 3.61
C ARG A 31 -6.18 8.87 3.40
N ILE A 32 -5.34 9.14 2.42
CA ILE A 32 -4.21 8.28 2.12
C ILE A 32 -2.92 9.07 2.31
N TRP A 33 -2.01 8.50 3.08
CA TRP A 33 -0.69 9.09 3.30
C TRP A 33 0.36 8.14 2.79
N LEU A 34 1.36 8.69 2.09
CA LEU A 34 2.48 7.92 1.56
C LEU A 34 3.76 8.41 2.21
N ASN A 35 4.66 7.48 2.45
CA ASN A 35 5.94 7.80 3.05
C ASN A 35 6.85 8.50 2.04
N LEU A 36 7.42 9.62 2.45
CA LEU A 36 8.32 10.39 1.62
C LEU A 36 9.51 9.53 1.14
N GLU A 37 9.92 8.54 1.94
CA GLU A 37 11.02 7.66 1.58
C GLU A 37 10.74 6.86 0.32
N LEU A 38 9.47 6.76 -0.06
CA LEU A 38 9.13 6.08 -1.31
C LEU A 38 9.70 6.78 -2.54
N ALA A 39 10.05 8.06 -2.41
CA ALA A 39 10.63 8.79 -3.53
C ALA A 39 11.96 8.19 -3.97
N LYS A 40 12.60 7.41 -3.11
CA LYS A 40 13.88 6.75 -3.40
C LYS A 40 13.72 5.36 -3.98
N LYS A 41 12.49 4.90 -4.14
CA LYS A 41 12.23 3.53 -4.58
C LYS A 41 11.80 3.49 -6.04
N PRO A 42 11.88 2.31 -6.66
CA PRO A 42 11.42 2.19 -8.04
C PRO A 42 9.97 2.61 -8.18
N LYS A 43 9.64 3.16 -9.33
CA LYS A 43 8.32 3.66 -9.60
C LYS A 43 7.24 2.59 -9.36
N GLU A 44 7.53 1.36 -9.74
CA GLU A 44 6.56 0.29 -9.59
C GLU A 44 6.24 -0.02 -8.14
N CYS A 45 7.24 0.14 -7.26
CA CYS A 45 7.01 -0.05 -5.83
C CYS A 45 6.13 1.05 -5.27
N VAL A 46 6.33 2.27 -5.74
CA VAL A 46 5.49 3.40 -5.33
C VAL A 46 4.06 3.15 -5.78
N GLU A 47 3.90 2.73 -7.02
CA GLU A 47 2.56 2.44 -7.54
C GLU A 47 1.90 1.32 -6.77
N TYR A 48 2.67 0.30 -6.38
CA TYR A 48 2.12 -0.78 -5.59
C TYR A 48 1.53 -0.27 -4.28
N ILE A 49 2.24 0.61 -3.58
CA ILE A 49 1.74 1.16 -2.32
C ILE A 49 0.49 1.99 -2.56
N ILE A 50 0.48 2.78 -3.63
CA ILE A 50 -0.70 3.58 -3.96
C ILE A 50 -1.91 2.68 -4.19
N VAL A 51 -1.74 1.65 -4.98
CA VAL A 51 -2.83 0.72 -5.28
C VAL A 51 -3.30 0.03 -4.01
N HIS A 52 -2.34 -0.41 -3.19
CA HIS A 52 -2.67 -1.09 -1.94
C HIS A 52 -3.56 -0.23 -1.05
N GLU A 53 -3.17 1.04 -0.87
CA GLU A 53 -3.95 1.91 0.01
C GLU A 53 -5.29 2.29 -0.61
N LEU A 54 -5.35 2.45 -1.92
CA LEU A 54 -6.61 2.76 -2.56
C LEU A 54 -7.60 1.61 -2.44
N ILE A 55 -7.12 0.37 -2.52
CA ILE A 55 -8.01 -0.78 -2.39
C ILE A 55 -8.63 -0.84 -0.99
N HIS A 56 -7.92 -0.32 0.01
CA HIS A 56 -8.50 -0.26 1.35
C HIS A 56 -9.77 0.59 1.41
N LEU A 57 -9.96 1.48 0.46
CA LEU A 57 -11.22 2.23 0.39
C LEU A 57 -12.39 1.34 -0.02
N LEU A 58 -12.10 0.19 -0.63
CA LEU A 58 -13.11 -0.80 -0.99
C LEU A 58 -13.19 -1.92 0.05
N GLU A 59 -12.05 -2.30 0.59
CA GLU A 59 -11.97 -3.44 1.50
C GLU A 59 -10.95 -3.13 2.59
N ARG A 60 -11.42 -2.95 3.81
CA ARG A 60 -10.56 -2.58 4.94
C ARG A 60 -9.57 -3.67 5.31
N SER A 61 -10.00 -4.92 5.24
CA SER A 61 -9.20 -6.05 5.66
C SER A 61 -8.43 -6.65 4.50
N HIS A 62 -7.30 -7.26 4.82
CA HIS A 62 -6.50 -7.97 3.83
C HIS A 62 -7.04 -9.40 3.68
N ASN A 63 -8.30 -9.49 3.25
CA ASN A 63 -8.97 -10.79 3.10
C ASN A 63 -8.91 -11.24 1.65
N GLN A 64 -9.65 -12.30 1.34
CA GLN A 64 -9.68 -12.87 0.00
C GLN A 64 -10.12 -11.85 -1.04
N ARG A 65 -11.06 -11.01 -0.67
CA ARG A 65 -11.55 -9.99 -1.59
C ARG A 65 -10.46 -8.98 -1.92
N PHE A 66 -9.70 -8.56 -0.91
CA PHE A 66 -8.59 -7.64 -1.13
C PHE A 66 -7.57 -8.26 -2.09
N ILE A 67 -7.21 -9.50 -1.84
CA ILE A 67 -6.24 -10.21 -2.67
C ILE A 67 -6.74 -10.31 -4.11
N LYS A 68 -8.01 -10.59 -4.27
CA LYS A 68 -8.59 -10.71 -5.60
C LYS A 68 -8.51 -9.38 -6.36
N ILE A 69 -8.81 -8.30 -5.66
CA ILE A 69 -8.79 -6.98 -6.28
C ILE A 69 -7.37 -6.58 -6.68
N ILE A 70 -6.41 -6.77 -5.77
CA ILE A 70 -5.05 -6.34 -6.08
C ILE A 70 -4.45 -7.22 -7.18
N ASN A 71 -4.81 -8.49 -7.24
CA ASN A 71 -4.36 -9.35 -8.31
C ASN A 71 -4.85 -8.86 -9.67
N GLN A 72 -6.04 -8.30 -9.67
CA GLN A 72 -6.63 -7.78 -10.91
C GLN A 72 -5.87 -6.56 -11.42
N PHE A 73 -5.54 -5.64 -10.55
CA PHE A 73 -4.93 -4.38 -10.95
C PHE A 73 -3.41 -4.40 -10.96
N MET A 74 -2.83 -5.28 -10.20
CA MET A 74 -1.38 -5.34 -10.08
C MET A 74 -0.94 -6.78 -9.80
N PRO A 75 -0.96 -7.63 -10.83
CA PRO A 75 -0.68 -9.07 -10.64
C PRO A 75 0.68 -9.38 -10.05
N LYS A 76 1.64 -8.49 -10.22
CA LYS A 76 2.99 -8.71 -9.68
C LYS A 76 3.19 -8.04 -8.33
N TRP A 77 2.12 -7.79 -7.60
CA TRP A 77 2.22 -7.03 -6.36
C TRP A 77 3.11 -7.71 -5.32
N ARG A 78 3.17 -9.03 -5.31
CA ARG A 78 4.02 -9.74 -4.34
C ARG A 78 5.50 -9.47 -4.60
N PHE A 79 5.85 -9.35 -5.86
CA PHE A 79 7.22 -9.02 -6.21
C PHE A 79 7.61 -7.63 -5.68
N TYR A 80 6.74 -6.66 -5.84
CA TYR A 80 7.02 -5.31 -5.36
C TYR A 80 7.05 -5.25 -3.85
N ARG A 81 6.14 -5.97 -3.21
CA ARG A 81 6.13 -6.06 -1.75
C ARG A 81 7.45 -6.62 -1.24
N ASP A 82 7.91 -7.71 -1.85
CA ASP A 82 9.14 -8.34 -1.42
C ASP A 82 10.34 -7.46 -1.68
N GLU A 83 10.31 -6.71 -2.77
CA GLU A 83 11.36 -5.77 -3.09
C GLU A 83 11.51 -4.73 -1.98
N LEU A 84 10.40 -4.17 -1.54
CA LEU A 84 10.43 -3.19 -0.46
C LEU A 84 10.90 -3.80 0.85
N ASN A 85 10.48 -5.02 1.12
CA ASN A 85 10.85 -5.70 2.36
C ASN A 85 12.30 -6.11 2.41
N SER A 86 12.93 -6.30 1.27
CA SER A 86 14.30 -6.79 1.23
C SER A 86 15.35 -5.70 1.37
N LEU A 87 14.95 -4.45 1.43
CA LEU A 87 15.90 -3.35 1.48
C LEU A 87 16.61 -3.32 2.83
N PRO A 88 17.94 -3.28 2.81
CA PRO A 88 18.72 -3.47 4.04
C PRO A 88 18.52 -2.41 5.12
N TYR A 89 18.26 -1.19 4.75
CA TYR A 89 18.03 -0.15 5.74
C TYR A 89 16.57 0.22 5.81
N SER A 90 15.76 -0.69 5.46
CA SER A 90 14.34 -0.51 5.62
C SER A 90 14.03 -0.63 7.10
N HIS A 91 14.44 0.36 7.86
CA HIS A 91 14.14 0.46 9.28
C HIS A 91 12.65 0.57 9.51
N ILE A 92 11.92 0.70 8.43
CA ILE A 92 10.48 0.69 8.50
C ILE A 92 10.05 -0.70 8.90
N ASN A 93 9.33 -0.75 10.01
CA ASN A 93 8.91 -2.02 10.56
C ASN A 93 7.67 -2.54 9.83
N TRP A 94 7.90 -3.48 8.95
CA TRP A 94 6.82 -4.07 8.19
C TRP A 94 5.83 -4.83 9.06
N GLY A 95 6.27 -5.26 10.24
CA GLY A 95 5.38 -5.91 11.17
C GLY A 95 4.25 -5.01 11.64
N ASN A 96 4.45 -3.72 11.55
CA ASN A 96 3.44 -2.74 11.91
C ASN A 96 2.68 -2.22 10.71
N SER A 97 2.98 -2.71 9.54
CA SER A 97 2.27 -2.29 8.36
C SER A 97 1.18 -3.29 8.04
N THR A 98 0.15 -2.80 7.37
CA THR A 98 -0.92 -3.68 6.95
C THR A 98 -0.41 -4.75 6.00
N LEU A 99 0.63 -4.45 5.24
CA LEU A 99 1.19 -5.41 4.30
C LEU A 99 1.72 -6.64 5.00
N THR A 100 2.55 -6.43 6.02
CA THR A 100 3.18 -7.53 6.72
C THR A 100 2.17 -8.30 7.55
N ASN A 101 1.30 -7.59 8.24
CA ASN A 101 0.28 -8.24 9.05
C ASN A 101 -0.60 -9.13 8.21
N ASP A 102 -0.93 -8.64 7.04
CA ASP A 102 -1.75 -9.39 6.11
C ASP A 102 -1.05 -10.69 5.73
N THR A 103 0.22 -10.60 5.42
CA THR A 103 1.00 -11.76 5.02
C THR A 103 1.04 -12.81 6.12
N LYS A 104 1.20 -12.38 7.35
CA LYS A 104 1.29 -13.32 8.46
C LYS A 104 -0.02 -14.05 8.72
N LYS A 105 -1.11 -13.36 8.54
CA LYS A 105 -2.41 -13.96 8.81
C LYS A 105 -2.83 -14.94 7.74
N ASN A 106 -2.28 -14.76 6.59
CA ASN A 106 -2.63 -15.61 5.49
C ASN A 106 -1.61 -16.70 5.27
#